data_7985794ec9ae06d5fa420bbaf82531f5
#
_entry.id   7985794ec9ae06d5fa420bbaf82531f5
#
_cell.length_a   1.000
_cell.length_b   1.000
_cell.length_c   1.000
_cell.angle_alpha   90.00
_cell.angle_beta   90.00
_cell.angle_gamma   90.00
#
_symmetry.space_group_name_H-M   'P 1'
#
loop_
_entity.id
_entity.type
_entity.pdbx_description
1 polymer ?
#
loop_
_entity_poly.entity_id
_entity_poly.type
_entity_poly.pdbx_seq_one_letter_code
_entity_poly.pdbx_strand_id
1 'polypeptide(L)'
;MGLAIIHSRASIGVQAPPVTVEVHISNGMPGFTLVGLPETTVKESRDRVRSAIINSRFEFPAKRITVNLAPADLPKEGGRFDLPIALGILAASDQIARNKLESYEFIGELALSGEIRGVKGVLPAALAANQVERCLVVPHSNGDQAALVGVELHKSAQSLLEVCADLCGQQTLSLFQSSPSVQQVSQTRDLQDIIGQQQGKRALEIAAAGNHNLLFLGPPGTGKTMLASRLCDLLPEMSDEEAMETASITSLTQQEINQHNWKLRPFRAPHHSSSMAALVGGGTIPRPGEISLAHNGLLFLDEMPEFERKVLDSLREPLESGEIVISRAQGKTRFPARFQLVGALNPSPTGYYEGSQARANPQSILRYLSRLSGPLLDRFDMSIEIPALPKGTLANGGDRGESTAAVRQRVWVARERMLARSGKVNALLQSREIEQYCPLLKADAEFLESALHRLGLSIRAYHRIIKVARTIADLQGEAQIARPHLAEALGYRAMDRLLKQLSAQNV
;
A
#
# COMPACT_ATOMS: atom_id res chain seq x y z
N MET A 1 45.61 -18.85 -3.85
CA MET A 1 44.88 -17.66 -3.39
C MET A 1 43.69 -17.49 -4.30
N GLY A 2 42.45 -17.57 -3.75
CA GLY A 2 41.23 -17.47 -4.53
C GLY A 2 40.47 -16.21 -4.17
N LEU A 3 40.10 -15.40 -5.19
CA LEU A 3 39.14 -14.31 -5.09
C LEU A 3 37.92 -14.69 -5.93
N ALA A 4 36.71 -14.49 -5.35
CA ALA A 4 35.49 -14.64 -6.09
C ALA A 4 34.55 -13.44 -5.78
N ILE A 5 33.78 -13.05 -6.78
CA ILE A 5 32.82 -11.94 -6.69
C ILE A 5 31.44 -12.49 -7.02
N ILE A 6 30.49 -12.26 -6.12
CA ILE A 6 29.10 -12.67 -6.28
C ILE A 6 28.21 -11.42 -6.19
N HIS A 7 27.25 -11.33 -7.08
CA HIS A 7 26.29 -10.23 -7.09
C HIS A 7 25.05 -10.57 -6.25
N SER A 8 24.61 -9.61 -5.48
CA SER A 8 23.43 -9.68 -4.62
C SER A 8 22.76 -8.31 -4.52
N ARG A 9 21.70 -8.19 -3.73
CA ARG A 9 21.00 -6.92 -3.49
C ARG A 9 20.66 -6.72 -2.03
N ALA A 10 20.80 -5.49 -1.54
CA ALA A 10 20.26 -5.06 -0.25
C ALA A 10 18.76 -4.78 -0.37
N SER A 11 18.09 -4.54 0.76
CA SER A 11 16.68 -4.14 0.81
C SER A 11 16.58 -2.84 1.59
N ILE A 12 16.25 -1.74 0.91
CA ILE A 12 16.11 -0.41 1.52
C ILE A 12 14.78 0.18 1.09
N GLY A 13 13.75 0.04 1.92
CA GLY A 13 12.40 0.37 1.53
C GLY A 13 12.01 -0.41 0.27
N VAL A 14 11.43 0.26 -0.71
CA VAL A 14 11.05 -0.34 -2.02
C VAL A 14 12.22 -0.39 -3.02
N GLN A 15 13.42 -0.05 -2.61
CA GLN A 15 14.62 -0.10 -3.45
C GLN A 15 15.46 -1.33 -3.12
N ALA A 16 16.16 -1.84 -4.13
CA ALA A 16 17.06 -2.97 -4.00
C ALA A 16 18.45 -2.63 -4.61
N PRO A 17 19.25 -1.79 -3.95
CA PRO A 17 20.55 -1.41 -4.45
C PRO A 17 21.49 -2.62 -4.54
N PRO A 18 22.41 -2.63 -5.54
CA PRO A 18 23.34 -3.74 -5.74
C PRO A 18 24.32 -3.85 -4.57
N VAL A 19 24.63 -5.09 -4.20
CA VAL A 19 25.67 -5.44 -3.25
C VAL A 19 26.60 -6.46 -3.89
N THR A 20 27.89 -6.18 -3.84
CA THR A 20 28.93 -7.11 -4.29
C THR A 20 29.48 -7.86 -3.08
N VAL A 21 29.42 -9.19 -3.13
CA VAL A 21 29.98 -10.09 -2.13
C VAL A 21 31.32 -10.58 -2.62
N GLU A 22 32.40 -10.03 -2.09
CA GLU A 22 33.78 -10.37 -2.44
C GLU A 22 34.32 -11.35 -1.41
N VAL A 23 34.73 -12.53 -1.84
CA VAL A 23 35.29 -13.57 -0.97
C VAL A 23 36.73 -13.84 -1.34
N HIS A 24 37.63 -13.60 -0.39
CA HIS A 24 39.07 -13.85 -0.53
C HIS A 24 39.52 -14.95 0.41
N ILE A 25 40.16 -16.00 -0.13
CA ILE A 25 40.75 -17.08 0.63
C ILE A 25 42.28 -16.98 0.55
N SER A 26 42.92 -16.83 1.70
CA SER A 26 44.37 -16.71 1.83
C SER A 26 44.97 -17.78 2.74
N ASN A 27 46.25 -18.06 2.57
CA ASN A 27 46.98 -18.95 3.51
C ASN A 27 47.10 -18.27 4.88
N GLY A 28 47.03 -19.05 5.93
CA GLY A 28 47.14 -18.58 7.31
C GLY A 28 46.31 -19.42 8.28
N MET A 29 46.27 -19.03 9.52
CA MET A 29 45.45 -19.70 10.55
C MET A 29 43.97 -19.61 10.12
N PRO A 30 43.20 -20.72 10.24
CA PRO A 30 41.80 -20.74 9.94
C PRO A 30 41.04 -19.61 10.65
N GLY A 31 40.30 -18.82 9.91
CA GLY A 31 39.53 -17.70 10.44
C GLY A 31 38.49 -17.23 9.44
N PHE A 32 37.41 -16.65 9.93
CA PHE A 32 36.35 -16.07 9.14
C PHE A 32 36.13 -14.62 9.56
N THR A 33 36.32 -13.69 8.64
CA THR A 33 36.15 -12.25 8.88
C THR A 33 35.14 -11.69 7.90
N LEU A 34 34.13 -10.97 8.43
CA LEU A 34 33.13 -10.30 7.63
C LEU A 34 33.27 -8.79 7.78
N VAL A 35 33.39 -8.06 6.68
CA VAL A 35 33.56 -6.60 6.60
C VAL A 35 32.47 -5.98 5.72
N GLY A 36 32.28 -4.66 5.77
CA GLY A 36 31.26 -3.94 4.99
C GLY A 36 30.03 -3.55 5.83
N LEU A 37 30.21 -3.27 7.13
CA LEU A 37 29.14 -2.87 8.08
C LEU A 37 27.96 -3.85 8.14
N PRO A 38 28.20 -5.16 8.30
CA PRO A 38 27.10 -6.10 8.47
C PRO A 38 26.43 -5.94 9.84
N GLU A 39 25.11 -6.07 9.89
CA GLU A 39 24.37 -6.18 11.15
C GLU A 39 24.70 -7.48 11.90
N THR A 40 24.27 -7.57 13.17
CA THR A 40 24.52 -8.75 14.01
C THR A 40 24.01 -10.03 13.37
N THR A 41 22.83 -9.99 12.77
CA THR A 41 22.21 -11.13 12.06
C THR A 41 23.02 -11.64 10.88
N VAL A 42 23.73 -10.74 10.18
CA VAL A 42 24.64 -11.11 9.09
C VAL A 42 25.96 -11.66 9.64
N LYS A 43 26.40 -11.22 10.83
CA LYS A 43 27.58 -11.80 11.51
C LYS A 43 27.34 -13.25 11.93
N GLU A 44 26.10 -13.60 12.28
CA GLU A 44 25.68 -14.98 12.60
C GLU A 44 25.65 -15.90 11.36
N SER A 45 25.68 -15.35 10.15
CA SER A 45 25.70 -16.13 8.90
C SER A 45 26.88 -17.10 8.80
N ARG A 46 27.99 -16.80 9.48
CA ARG A 46 29.17 -17.66 9.49
C ARG A 46 28.85 -19.13 9.81
N ASP A 47 28.12 -19.35 10.88
CA ASP A 47 27.84 -20.71 11.36
C ASP A 47 26.79 -21.39 10.48
N ARG A 48 25.80 -20.63 9.99
CA ARG A 48 24.81 -21.14 9.01
C ARG A 48 25.48 -21.53 7.69
N VAL A 49 26.28 -20.63 7.12
CA VAL A 49 27.00 -20.87 5.85
C VAL A 49 27.95 -22.06 5.96
N ARG A 50 28.74 -22.14 7.06
CA ARG A 50 29.66 -23.25 7.27
C ARG A 50 28.92 -24.58 7.31
N SER A 51 27.86 -24.68 8.12
CA SER A 51 27.07 -25.90 8.27
C SER A 51 26.39 -26.28 6.97
N ALA A 52 25.81 -25.30 6.24
CA ALA A 52 25.16 -25.51 4.96
C ALA A 52 26.12 -26.07 3.89
N ILE A 53 27.34 -25.52 3.80
CA ILE A 53 28.38 -26.00 2.88
C ILE A 53 28.73 -27.48 3.19
N ILE A 54 29.01 -27.78 4.46
CA ILE A 54 29.39 -29.15 4.88
C ILE A 54 28.23 -30.14 4.64
N ASN A 55 27.01 -29.77 5.01
CA ASN A 55 25.83 -30.64 4.86
C ASN A 55 25.41 -30.80 3.39
N SER A 56 25.81 -29.86 2.51
CA SER A 56 25.66 -29.97 1.05
C SER A 56 26.80 -30.77 0.39
N ARG A 57 27.63 -31.47 1.17
CA ARG A 57 28.74 -32.33 0.72
C ARG A 57 29.89 -31.58 0.05
N PHE A 58 30.08 -30.30 0.35
CA PHE A 58 31.24 -29.51 -0.06
C PHE A 58 32.23 -29.37 1.11
N GLU A 59 33.47 -29.06 0.76
CA GLU A 59 34.51 -28.81 1.75
C GLU A 59 34.50 -27.35 2.20
N PHE A 60 34.47 -27.12 3.53
CA PHE A 60 34.69 -25.78 4.07
C PHE A 60 36.19 -25.54 4.24
N PRO A 61 36.80 -24.52 3.56
CA PRO A 61 38.24 -24.33 3.54
C PRO A 61 38.83 -24.07 4.93
N ALA A 62 39.81 -24.87 5.36
CA ALA A 62 40.57 -24.66 6.60
C ALA A 62 41.64 -23.57 6.40
N LYS A 63 41.27 -22.40 5.90
CA LYS A 63 42.14 -21.25 5.60
C LYS A 63 41.54 -19.95 6.15
N ARG A 64 42.21 -18.84 5.98
CA ARG A 64 41.69 -17.52 6.33
C ARG A 64 40.73 -17.05 5.23
N ILE A 65 39.47 -16.88 5.59
CA ILE A 65 38.40 -16.41 4.70
C ILE A 65 38.04 -14.99 5.11
N THR A 66 38.10 -14.06 4.17
CA THR A 66 37.64 -12.69 4.33
C THR A 66 36.49 -12.45 3.35
N VAL A 67 35.35 -12.05 3.86
CA VAL A 67 34.15 -11.69 3.07
C VAL A 67 33.92 -10.20 3.21
N ASN A 68 33.87 -9.49 2.09
CA ASN A 68 33.54 -8.06 2.05
C ASN A 68 32.19 -7.86 1.36
N LEU A 69 31.27 -7.15 2.02
CA LEU A 69 29.97 -6.76 1.46
C LEU A 69 30.03 -5.30 1.01
N ALA A 70 30.29 -5.05 -0.26
CA ALA A 70 30.41 -3.70 -0.81
C ALA A 70 29.11 -3.22 -1.46
N PRO A 71 28.76 -1.90 -1.39
CA PRO A 71 29.48 -0.86 -0.66
C PRO A 71 29.21 -0.88 0.84
N ALA A 72 30.10 -0.29 1.65
CA ALA A 72 30.03 -0.37 3.11
C ALA A 72 28.94 0.51 3.73
N ASP A 73 28.46 1.54 3.04
CA ASP A 73 27.47 2.52 3.50
C ASP A 73 26.03 2.03 3.44
N LEU A 74 25.75 0.92 2.75
CA LEU A 74 24.42 0.33 2.68
C LEU A 74 24.16 -0.58 3.89
N PRO A 75 22.95 -0.53 4.51
CA PRO A 75 22.55 -1.50 5.54
C PRO A 75 22.43 -2.91 4.94
N LYS A 76 23.03 -3.90 5.59
CA LYS A 76 22.95 -5.31 5.23
C LYS A 76 22.29 -6.07 6.36
N GLU A 77 21.11 -6.62 6.09
CA GLU A 77 20.24 -7.22 7.07
C GLU A 77 19.89 -8.67 6.76
N GLY A 78 19.63 -9.41 7.83
CA GLY A 78 19.07 -10.75 7.79
C GLY A 78 19.98 -11.78 7.11
N GLY A 79 19.42 -12.94 6.87
CA GLY A 79 20.11 -14.08 6.24
C GLY A 79 20.21 -14.00 4.72
N ARG A 80 19.69 -12.96 4.06
CA ARG A 80 19.62 -12.88 2.60
C ARG A 80 20.97 -13.00 1.87
N PHE A 81 22.08 -12.74 2.59
CA PHE A 81 23.43 -12.83 2.06
C PHE A 81 24.09 -14.21 2.32
N ASP A 82 23.43 -15.14 3.02
CA ASP A 82 23.98 -16.45 3.33
C ASP A 82 24.30 -17.23 2.04
N LEU A 83 23.35 -17.26 1.11
CA LEU A 83 23.53 -17.94 -0.20
C LEU A 83 24.70 -17.34 -0.99
N PRO A 84 24.76 -16.02 -1.27
CA PRO A 84 25.87 -15.44 -2.01
C PRO A 84 27.22 -15.58 -1.28
N ILE A 85 27.26 -15.55 0.04
CA ILE A 85 28.49 -15.80 0.80
C ILE A 85 28.96 -17.25 0.62
N ALA A 86 28.05 -18.24 0.70
CA ALA A 86 28.37 -19.63 0.49
C ALA A 86 28.92 -19.89 -0.92
N LEU A 87 28.23 -19.36 -1.95
CA LEU A 87 28.68 -19.45 -3.32
C LEU A 87 30.05 -18.79 -3.55
N GLY A 88 30.28 -17.65 -2.91
CA GLY A 88 31.57 -16.96 -2.96
C GLY A 88 32.72 -17.79 -2.36
N ILE A 89 32.48 -18.50 -1.24
CA ILE A 89 33.46 -19.39 -0.64
C ILE A 89 33.76 -20.59 -1.57
N LEU A 90 32.70 -21.22 -2.10
CA LEU A 90 32.85 -22.36 -3.02
C LEU A 90 33.55 -21.97 -4.31
N ALA A 91 33.24 -20.81 -4.87
CA ALA A 91 33.91 -20.29 -6.06
C ALA A 91 35.39 -19.91 -5.79
N ALA A 92 35.67 -19.26 -4.64
CA ALA A 92 37.02 -18.89 -4.28
C ALA A 92 37.92 -20.11 -3.94
N SER A 93 37.31 -21.25 -3.58
CA SER A 93 38.00 -22.54 -3.33
C SER A 93 37.99 -23.49 -4.56
N ASP A 94 37.53 -22.98 -5.71
CA ASP A 94 37.49 -23.75 -6.99
C ASP A 94 36.60 -25.01 -6.94
N GLN A 95 35.58 -25.05 -6.05
CA GLN A 95 34.65 -26.15 -5.95
C GLN A 95 33.44 -26.01 -6.87
N ILE A 96 33.16 -24.79 -7.39
CA ILE A 96 32.13 -24.52 -8.39
C ILE A 96 32.66 -23.66 -9.52
N ALA A 97 32.02 -23.77 -10.68
CA ALA A 97 32.40 -23.00 -11.87
C ALA A 97 32.08 -21.51 -11.72
N ARG A 98 32.92 -20.62 -12.27
CA ARG A 98 32.78 -19.15 -12.13
C ARG A 98 32.16 -18.49 -13.36
N ASN A 99 32.07 -19.17 -14.48
CA ASN A 99 31.73 -18.62 -15.80
C ASN A 99 30.33 -17.97 -15.86
N LYS A 100 29.40 -18.41 -15.04
CA LYS A 100 28.03 -17.88 -15.00
C LYS A 100 27.79 -16.81 -13.90
N LEU A 101 28.74 -16.59 -12.98
CA LEU A 101 28.51 -15.74 -11.80
C LEU A 101 28.24 -14.28 -12.14
N GLU A 102 28.80 -13.75 -13.24
CA GLU A 102 28.58 -12.35 -13.67
C GLU A 102 27.17 -12.10 -14.19
N SER A 103 26.52 -13.12 -14.77
CA SER A 103 25.16 -13.03 -15.30
C SER A 103 24.06 -13.32 -14.29
N TYR A 104 24.43 -13.70 -13.06
CA TYR A 104 23.50 -14.03 -12.00
C TYR A 104 23.61 -13.09 -10.81
N GLU A 105 22.48 -12.91 -10.12
CA GLU A 105 22.42 -12.35 -8.77
C GLU A 105 21.77 -13.38 -7.85
N PHE A 106 22.15 -13.40 -6.58
CA PHE A 106 21.69 -14.40 -5.61
C PHE A 106 21.20 -13.75 -4.34
N ILE A 107 20.02 -14.20 -3.84
CA ILE A 107 19.51 -13.86 -2.52
C ILE A 107 18.90 -15.11 -1.88
N GLY A 108 19.11 -15.30 -0.57
CA GLY A 108 18.52 -16.42 0.15
C GLY A 108 19.19 -16.65 1.51
N GLU A 109 18.39 -17.02 2.50
CA GLU A 109 18.88 -17.43 3.80
C GLU A 109 19.14 -18.95 3.79
N LEU A 110 20.25 -19.40 4.35
CA LEU A 110 20.58 -20.81 4.42
C LEU A 110 20.19 -21.41 5.78
N ALA A 111 19.44 -22.50 5.72
CA ALA A 111 19.32 -23.41 6.85
C ALA A 111 20.62 -24.20 7.04
N LEU A 112 20.86 -24.75 8.23
CA LEU A 112 22.04 -25.56 8.50
C LEU A 112 22.12 -26.82 7.61
N SER A 113 20.99 -27.29 7.11
CA SER A 113 20.89 -28.41 6.14
C SER A 113 21.35 -28.06 4.73
N GLY A 114 21.51 -26.79 4.40
CA GLY A 114 21.74 -26.30 3.02
C GLY A 114 20.47 -25.97 2.25
N GLU A 115 19.29 -26.07 2.86
CA GLU A 115 18.02 -25.60 2.31
C GLU A 115 18.01 -24.07 2.25
N ILE A 116 17.38 -23.50 1.21
CA ILE A 116 17.27 -22.05 1.02
C ILE A 116 15.91 -21.58 1.51
N ARG A 117 15.91 -20.74 2.52
CA ARG A 117 14.71 -20.14 3.12
C ARG A 117 14.34 -18.83 2.47
N GLY A 118 13.04 -18.54 2.46
CA GLY A 118 12.46 -17.31 1.93
C GLY A 118 13.00 -16.03 2.60
N VAL A 119 13.14 -15.00 1.79
CA VAL A 119 13.58 -13.67 2.23
C VAL A 119 12.55 -12.61 1.84
N LYS A 120 12.55 -11.47 2.53
CA LYS A 120 11.67 -10.33 2.24
C LYS A 120 12.25 -9.47 1.12
N GLY A 121 11.39 -8.69 0.43
CA GLY A 121 11.84 -7.73 -0.58
C GLY A 121 12.42 -8.39 -1.84
N VAL A 122 11.89 -9.54 -2.22
CA VAL A 122 12.30 -10.26 -3.43
C VAL A 122 11.85 -9.51 -4.68
N LEU A 123 10.62 -8.98 -4.69
CA LEU A 123 10.08 -8.29 -5.85
C LEU A 123 10.88 -7.05 -6.26
N PRO A 124 11.22 -6.11 -5.34
CA PRO A 124 12.16 -5.03 -5.67
C PRO A 124 13.52 -5.52 -6.18
N ALA A 125 14.04 -6.63 -5.63
CA ALA A 125 15.30 -7.20 -6.07
C ALA A 125 15.20 -7.77 -7.49
N ALA A 126 14.11 -8.46 -7.82
CA ALA A 126 13.86 -9.01 -9.14
C ALA A 126 13.70 -7.90 -10.21
N LEU A 127 12.94 -6.84 -9.89
CA LEU A 127 12.78 -5.67 -10.75
C LEU A 127 14.13 -5.01 -11.05
N ALA A 128 14.95 -4.82 -10.03
CA ALA A 128 16.24 -4.18 -10.18
C ALA A 128 17.28 -5.07 -10.87
N ALA A 129 17.23 -6.40 -10.71
CA ALA A 129 18.06 -7.35 -11.44
C ALA A 129 17.72 -7.36 -12.94
N ASN A 130 16.40 -7.30 -13.25
CA ASN A 130 15.93 -7.22 -14.64
C ASN A 130 16.42 -5.96 -15.35
N GLN A 131 16.46 -4.80 -14.69
CA GLN A 131 16.97 -3.54 -15.24
C GLN A 131 18.44 -3.61 -15.67
N VAL A 132 19.23 -4.50 -15.08
CA VAL A 132 20.65 -4.73 -15.41
C VAL A 132 20.88 -6.04 -16.17
N GLU A 133 19.80 -6.64 -16.70
CA GLU A 133 19.83 -7.87 -17.51
C GLU A 133 20.50 -9.06 -16.81
N ARG A 134 20.36 -9.16 -15.47
CA ARG A 134 20.86 -10.30 -14.69
C ARG A 134 19.73 -11.20 -14.22
N CYS A 135 19.99 -12.51 -14.26
CA CYS A 135 19.08 -13.51 -13.72
C CYS A 135 19.19 -13.55 -12.19
N LEU A 136 18.10 -13.26 -11.48
CA LEU A 136 18.06 -13.41 -10.02
C LEU A 136 17.67 -14.83 -9.65
N VAL A 137 18.51 -15.47 -8.83
CA VAL A 137 18.20 -16.75 -8.19
C VAL A 137 17.60 -16.49 -6.81
N VAL A 138 16.37 -16.97 -6.60
CA VAL A 138 15.58 -16.73 -5.40
C VAL A 138 15.26 -18.04 -4.68
N PRO A 139 14.93 -18.01 -3.39
CA PRO A 139 14.36 -19.17 -2.70
C PRO A 139 13.07 -19.64 -3.39
N HIS A 140 12.83 -20.95 -3.44
CA HIS A 140 11.63 -21.52 -4.06
C HIS A 140 10.33 -20.94 -3.48
N SER A 141 10.27 -20.70 -2.19
CA SER A 141 9.13 -20.06 -1.51
C SER A 141 8.84 -18.61 -1.94
N ASN A 142 9.78 -17.96 -2.63
CA ASN A 142 9.62 -16.62 -3.19
C ASN A 142 9.41 -16.64 -4.72
N GLY A 143 9.31 -17.81 -5.33
CA GLY A 143 9.19 -17.97 -6.77
C GLY A 143 8.00 -17.22 -7.36
N ASP A 144 6.82 -17.31 -6.73
CA ASP A 144 5.61 -16.58 -7.15
C ASP A 144 5.81 -15.06 -7.22
N GLN A 145 6.55 -14.49 -6.26
CA GLN A 145 6.86 -13.07 -6.24
C GLN A 145 7.81 -12.68 -7.38
N ALA A 146 8.83 -13.48 -7.64
CA ALA A 146 9.79 -13.22 -8.72
C ALA A 146 9.13 -13.37 -10.10
N ALA A 147 8.20 -14.31 -10.25
CA ALA A 147 7.46 -14.55 -11.49
C ALA A 147 6.58 -13.38 -11.93
N LEU A 148 6.17 -12.48 -11.01
CA LEU A 148 5.42 -11.27 -11.34
C LEU A 148 6.21 -10.30 -12.21
N VAL A 149 7.55 -10.32 -12.15
CA VAL A 149 8.41 -9.45 -12.97
C VAL A 149 8.59 -10.00 -14.38
N GLY A 150 8.55 -11.32 -14.52
CA GLY A 150 8.68 -12.02 -15.82
C GLY A 150 9.06 -13.49 -15.60
N VAL A 151 8.26 -14.39 -16.14
CA VAL A 151 8.36 -15.83 -15.89
C VAL A 151 9.69 -16.42 -16.37
N GLU A 152 10.31 -15.83 -17.39
CA GLU A 152 11.52 -16.37 -18.02
C GLU A 152 12.83 -15.73 -17.53
N LEU A 153 12.75 -14.76 -16.62
CA LEU A 153 13.90 -13.93 -16.24
C LEU A 153 14.60 -14.41 -14.97
N HIS A 154 13.90 -15.11 -14.09
CA HIS A 154 14.43 -15.45 -12.77
C HIS A 154 14.29 -16.96 -12.51
N LYS A 155 15.16 -17.47 -11.66
CA LYS A 155 15.23 -18.89 -11.30
C LYS A 155 14.94 -19.08 -9.81
N SER A 156 14.36 -20.22 -9.45
CA SER A 156 14.17 -20.57 -8.05
C SER A 156 14.93 -21.85 -7.68
N ALA A 157 15.39 -21.90 -6.43
CA ALA A 157 16.13 -23.05 -5.90
C ALA A 157 15.63 -23.40 -4.47
N GLN A 158 15.65 -24.69 -4.15
CA GLN A 158 15.30 -25.21 -2.83
C GLN A 158 16.54 -25.38 -1.94
N SER A 159 17.71 -25.61 -2.54
CA SER A 159 18.95 -25.93 -1.82
C SER A 159 20.19 -25.33 -2.47
N LEU A 160 21.23 -25.16 -1.65
CA LEU A 160 22.56 -24.76 -2.10
C LEU A 160 23.11 -25.73 -3.17
N LEU A 161 22.82 -27.02 -3.00
CA LEU A 161 23.27 -28.06 -3.93
C LEU A 161 22.69 -27.87 -5.34
N GLU A 162 21.40 -27.55 -5.46
CA GLU A 162 20.75 -27.26 -6.75
C GLU A 162 21.39 -26.07 -7.45
N VAL A 163 21.67 -24.97 -6.71
CA VAL A 163 22.32 -23.78 -7.28
C VAL A 163 23.72 -24.13 -7.79
N CYS A 164 24.49 -24.90 -7.01
CA CYS A 164 25.83 -25.34 -7.43
C CYS A 164 25.77 -26.24 -8.66
N ALA A 165 24.79 -27.14 -8.75
CA ALA A 165 24.59 -28.02 -9.91
C ALA A 165 24.28 -27.22 -11.19
N ASP A 166 23.45 -26.15 -11.12
CA ASP A 166 23.20 -25.25 -12.26
C ASP A 166 24.45 -24.48 -12.68
N LEU A 167 25.21 -23.96 -11.72
CA LEU A 167 26.45 -23.24 -12.01
C LEU A 167 27.50 -24.15 -12.67
N CYS A 168 27.58 -25.42 -12.27
CA CYS A 168 28.45 -26.41 -12.86
C CYS A 168 27.92 -27.03 -14.17
N GLY A 169 26.69 -26.68 -14.60
CA GLY A 169 26.08 -27.21 -15.81
C GLY A 169 25.59 -28.65 -15.72
N GLN A 170 25.49 -29.19 -14.52
CA GLN A 170 25.01 -30.56 -14.27
C GLN A 170 23.48 -30.66 -14.29
N GLN A 171 22.81 -29.60 -13.83
CA GLN A 171 21.35 -29.49 -13.82
C GLN A 171 20.99 -28.03 -14.10
N THR A 172 19.90 -27.77 -14.82
CA THR A 172 19.40 -26.42 -15.03
C THR A 172 18.31 -26.13 -13.97
N LEU A 173 18.45 -25.04 -13.22
CA LEU A 173 17.41 -24.58 -12.34
C LEU A 173 16.14 -24.25 -13.13
N SER A 174 15.01 -24.68 -12.61
CA SER A 174 13.73 -24.40 -13.23
C SER A 174 13.46 -22.91 -13.26
N LEU A 175 13.06 -22.40 -14.42
CA LEU A 175 12.33 -21.15 -14.51
C LEU A 175 11.03 -21.33 -13.72
N PHE A 176 10.67 -20.36 -12.92
CA PHE A 176 9.44 -20.48 -12.14
C PHE A 176 8.25 -20.47 -13.09
N GLN A 177 7.57 -21.60 -13.25
CA GLN A 177 6.33 -21.70 -14.01
C GLN A 177 5.19 -21.37 -13.06
N SER A 178 4.57 -20.23 -13.26
CA SER A 178 3.31 -19.94 -12.59
C SER A 178 2.25 -20.92 -13.09
N SER A 179 1.67 -21.69 -12.20
CA SER A 179 0.47 -22.46 -12.54
C SER A 179 -0.66 -21.47 -12.82
N PRO A 180 -1.26 -21.46 -14.01
CA PRO A 180 -2.40 -20.62 -14.32
C PRO A 180 -3.65 -21.19 -13.65
N SER A 181 -3.75 -21.13 -12.35
CA SER A 181 -5.00 -21.41 -11.65
C SER A 181 -5.82 -20.10 -11.64
N VAL A 182 -6.63 -19.94 -12.67
CA VAL A 182 -7.70 -18.94 -12.69
C VAL A 182 -8.77 -19.35 -11.68
N GLN A 183 -8.47 -19.24 -10.40
CA GLN A 183 -9.52 -19.10 -9.41
C GLN A 183 -9.94 -17.64 -9.42
N GLN A 184 -11.02 -17.33 -10.14
CA GLN A 184 -11.77 -16.10 -9.89
C GLN A 184 -11.99 -16.04 -8.39
N VAL A 185 -11.39 -15.05 -7.73
CA VAL A 185 -11.75 -14.71 -6.36
C VAL A 185 -13.25 -14.41 -6.42
N SER A 186 -14.06 -15.38 -6.01
CA SER A 186 -15.50 -15.23 -5.95
C SER A 186 -15.74 -14.04 -5.04
N GLN A 187 -16.29 -12.96 -5.59
CA GLN A 187 -16.73 -11.83 -4.81
C GLN A 187 -17.85 -12.32 -3.90
N THR A 188 -17.49 -12.70 -2.69
CA THR A 188 -18.44 -13.14 -1.66
C THR A 188 -19.25 -12.00 -1.07
N ARG A 189 -18.99 -10.76 -1.52
CA ARG A 189 -19.58 -9.54 -0.95
C ARG A 189 -20.20 -8.69 -2.05
N ASP A 190 -21.48 -8.35 -1.91
CA ASP A 190 -22.19 -7.49 -2.85
C ASP A 190 -22.71 -6.23 -2.15
N LEU A 191 -22.87 -5.14 -2.91
CA LEU A 191 -23.47 -3.89 -2.42
C LEU A 191 -24.95 -4.11 -2.04
N GLN A 192 -25.62 -5.10 -2.65
CA GLN A 192 -26.96 -5.55 -2.31
C GLN A 192 -27.10 -6.15 -0.91
N ASP A 193 -25.97 -6.60 -0.29
CA ASP A 193 -26.00 -7.08 1.10
C ASP A 193 -26.34 -5.96 2.09
N ILE A 194 -26.12 -4.71 1.68
CA ILE A 194 -26.45 -3.53 2.49
C ILE A 194 -27.89 -3.13 2.20
N ILE A 195 -28.75 -3.35 3.20
CA ILE A 195 -30.18 -2.98 3.11
C ILE A 195 -30.34 -1.48 3.32
N GLY A 196 -31.10 -0.83 2.47
CA GLY A 196 -31.31 0.62 2.51
C GLY A 196 -30.05 1.42 2.22
N GLN A 197 -29.80 2.49 2.98
CA GLN A 197 -28.61 3.37 2.89
C GLN A 197 -28.33 3.90 1.48
N GLN A 198 -29.38 4.25 0.70
CA GLN A 198 -29.26 4.66 -0.69
C GLN A 198 -28.32 5.85 -0.89
N GLN A 199 -28.38 6.85 0.01
CA GLN A 199 -27.46 7.99 -0.04
C GLN A 199 -26.00 7.58 0.22
N GLY A 200 -25.78 6.63 1.14
CA GLY A 200 -24.45 6.06 1.42
C GLY A 200 -23.90 5.32 0.20
N LYS A 201 -24.72 4.50 -0.46
CA LYS A 201 -24.33 3.79 -1.71
C LYS A 201 -24.03 4.77 -2.83
N ARG A 202 -24.82 5.83 -2.99
CA ARG A 202 -24.56 6.89 -3.99
C ARG A 202 -23.25 7.63 -3.68
N ALA A 203 -22.97 7.93 -2.42
CA ALA A 203 -21.70 8.53 -2.01
C ALA A 203 -20.49 7.60 -2.32
N LEU A 204 -20.64 6.28 -2.13
CA LEU A 204 -19.61 5.30 -2.53
C LEU A 204 -19.36 5.31 -4.04
N GLU A 205 -20.41 5.34 -4.86
CA GLU A 205 -20.31 5.41 -6.32
C GLU A 205 -19.52 6.65 -6.78
N ILE A 206 -19.85 7.83 -6.22
CA ILE A 206 -19.16 9.09 -6.54
C ILE A 206 -17.72 9.05 -6.04
N ALA A 207 -17.50 8.57 -4.80
CA ALA A 207 -16.17 8.47 -4.22
C ALA A 207 -15.29 7.47 -5.00
N ALA A 208 -15.85 6.34 -5.45
CA ALA A 208 -15.15 5.37 -6.30
C ALA A 208 -14.82 5.96 -7.67
N ALA A 209 -15.75 6.65 -8.32
CA ALA A 209 -15.52 7.22 -9.63
C ALA A 209 -14.43 8.30 -9.61
N GLY A 210 -14.56 9.28 -8.72
CA GLY A 210 -13.65 10.43 -8.66
C GLY A 210 -12.39 10.24 -7.80
N ASN A 211 -12.26 9.13 -7.10
CA ASN A 211 -11.22 8.89 -6.08
C ASN A 211 -11.30 9.91 -4.91
N HIS A 212 -12.51 10.28 -4.51
CA HIS A 212 -12.74 11.27 -3.45
C HIS A 212 -12.60 10.67 -2.07
N ASN A 213 -11.92 11.36 -1.17
CA ASN A 213 -11.87 11.01 0.25
C ASN A 213 -13.26 11.24 0.89
N LEU A 214 -13.74 10.22 1.62
CA LEU A 214 -15.11 10.16 2.12
C LEU A 214 -15.16 10.01 3.64
N LEU A 215 -15.99 10.82 4.30
CA LEU A 215 -16.23 10.75 5.73
C LEU A 215 -17.69 10.36 6.03
N PHE A 216 -17.87 9.27 6.74
CA PHE A 216 -19.18 8.82 7.23
C PHE A 216 -19.44 9.34 8.64
N LEU A 217 -20.58 10.00 8.83
CA LEU A 217 -21.09 10.43 10.12
C LEU A 217 -22.33 9.59 10.44
N GLY A 218 -22.48 9.13 11.67
CA GLY A 218 -23.73 8.46 12.05
C GLY A 218 -23.61 7.64 13.33
N PRO A 219 -24.73 7.24 13.92
CA PRO A 219 -24.74 6.44 15.13
C PRO A 219 -24.02 5.10 14.98
N PRO A 220 -23.62 4.44 16.07
CA PRO A 220 -23.08 3.10 15.99
C PRO A 220 -24.10 2.12 15.41
N GLY A 221 -23.62 1.09 14.70
CA GLY A 221 -24.46 0.05 14.11
C GLY A 221 -25.22 0.44 12.83
N THR A 222 -24.96 1.61 12.21
CA THR A 222 -25.63 2.04 10.97
C THR A 222 -25.02 1.48 9.67
N GLY A 223 -23.98 0.65 9.77
CA GLY A 223 -23.38 -0.01 8.60
C GLY A 223 -22.23 0.78 7.95
N LYS A 224 -21.64 1.79 8.60
CA LYS A 224 -20.52 2.59 8.08
C LYS A 224 -19.33 1.74 7.64
N THR A 225 -18.91 0.79 8.47
CA THR A 225 -17.81 -0.14 8.18
C THR A 225 -18.14 -1.07 7.01
N MET A 226 -19.40 -1.52 6.92
CA MET A 226 -19.86 -2.30 5.76
C MET A 226 -19.80 -1.49 4.47
N LEU A 227 -20.29 -0.26 4.47
CA LEU A 227 -20.22 0.65 3.33
C LEU A 227 -18.76 0.87 2.91
N ALA A 228 -17.88 1.21 3.85
CA ALA A 228 -16.46 1.44 3.56
C ALA A 228 -15.80 0.22 2.90
N SER A 229 -16.08 -0.99 3.39
CA SER A 229 -15.52 -2.22 2.83
C SER A 229 -15.94 -2.50 1.39
N ARG A 230 -17.13 -2.04 0.97
CA ARG A 230 -17.63 -2.21 -0.40
C ARG A 230 -17.02 -1.22 -1.41
N LEU A 231 -16.38 -0.16 -0.93
CA LEU A 231 -15.75 0.82 -1.83
C LEU A 231 -14.63 0.20 -2.68
N CYS A 232 -13.82 -0.69 -2.10
CA CYS A 232 -12.78 -1.42 -2.86
C CYS A 232 -13.37 -2.23 -4.01
N ASP A 233 -14.55 -2.84 -3.80
CA ASP A 233 -15.20 -3.68 -4.78
C ASP A 233 -15.77 -2.87 -5.97
N LEU A 234 -15.94 -1.55 -5.81
CA LEU A 234 -16.36 -0.61 -6.85
C LEU A 234 -15.20 -0.05 -7.67
N LEU A 235 -13.98 -0.12 -7.17
CA LEU A 235 -12.79 0.39 -7.86
C LEU A 235 -12.39 -0.54 -9.02
N PRO A 236 -11.83 -0.01 -10.12
CA PRO A 236 -11.21 -0.83 -11.15
C PRO A 236 -10.00 -1.57 -10.60
N GLU A 237 -9.66 -2.68 -11.23
CA GLU A 237 -8.41 -3.39 -10.97
C GLU A 237 -7.21 -2.45 -11.12
N MET A 238 -6.13 -2.75 -10.41
CA MET A 238 -4.89 -1.99 -10.56
C MET A 238 -4.29 -2.23 -11.95
N SER A 239 -3.70 -1.18 -12.54
CA SER A 239 -2.80 -1.36 -13.69
C SER A 239 -1.58 -2.19 -13.29
N ASP A 240 -0.85 -2.72 -14.26
CA ASP A 240 0.37 -3.49 -13.98
C ASP A 240 1.41 -2.67 -13.20
N GLU A 241 1.54 -1.39 -13.50
CA GLU A 241 2.42 -0.47 -12.78
C GLU A 241 1.96 -0.25 -11.33
N GLU A 242 0.66 0.07 -11.11
CA GLU A 242 0.10 0.21 -9.77
C GLU A 242 0.23 -1.06 -8.94
N ALA A 243 -0.03 -2.21 -9.56
CA ALA A 243 0.05 -3.52 -8.93
C ALA A 243 1.49 -3.85 -8.53
N MET A 244 2.47 -3.54 -9.40
CA MET A 244 3.89 -3.77 -9.14
C MET A 244 4.43 -2.87 -8.02
N GLU A 245 4.05 -1.59 -7.99
CA GLU A 245 4.39 -0.69 -6.88
C GLU A 245 3.82 -1.22 -5.54
N THR A 246 2.55 -1.60 -5.53
CA THR A 246 1.86 -2.12 -4.33
C THR A 246 2.45 -3.44 -3.87
N ALA A 247 2.72 -4.37 -4.78
CA ALA A 247 3.35 -5.64 -4.50
C ALA A 247 4.78 -5.45 -3.95
N SER A 248 5.53 -4.47 -4.47
CA SER A 248 6.88 -4.14 -3.97
C SER A 248 6.85 -3.74 -2.48
N ILE A 249 5.87 -2.91 -2.06
CA ILE A 249 5.70 -2.53 -0.66
C ILE A 249 5.30 -3.75 0.18
N THR A 250 4.34 -4.54 -0.32
CA THR A 250 3.81 -5.71 0.38
C THR A 250 4.88 -6.79 0.58
N SER A 251 5.81 -6.95 -0.38
CA SER A 251 6.92 -7.92 -0.31
C SER A 251 7.90 -7.67 0.85
N LEU A 252 7.90 -6.45 1.40
CA LEU A 252 8.69 -6.10 2.60
C LEU A 252 8.06 -6.60 3.90
N THR A 253 6.84 -7.10 3.83
CA THR A 253 6.09 -7.67 4.97
C THR A 253 6.13 -9.20 4.95
N GLN A 254 5.31 -9.82 5.79
CA GLN A 254 5.10 -11.28 5.78
C GLN A 254 3.86 -11.68 4.96
N GLN A 255 3.21 -10.73 4.27
CA GLN A 255 2.03 -11.03 3.47
C GLN A 255 2.45 -11.75 2.18
N GLU A 256 1.75 -12.83 1.88
CA GLU A 256 1.96 -13.56 0.64
C GLU A 256 1.37 -12.80 -0.56
N ILE A 257 2.19 -12.65 -1.58
CA ILE A 257 1.80 -12.09 -2.87
C ILE A 257 1.86 -13.22 -3.88
N ASN A 258 0.75 -13.42 -4.57
CA ASN A 258 0.63 -14.41 -5.63
C ASN A 258 -0.15 -13.82 -6.81
N GLN A 259 -0.26 -14.57 -7.90
CA GLN A 259 -0.94 -14.12 -9.12
C GLN A 259 -2.42 -13.82 -8.93
N HIS A 260 -3.06 -14.34 -7.88
CA HIS A 260 -4.48 -14.13 -7.63
C HIS A 260 -4.78 -12.83 -6.89
N ASN A 261 -3.83 -12.33 -6.10
CA ASN A 261 -4.06 -11.18 -5.22
C ASN A 261 -3.25 -9.92 -5.58
N TRP A 262 -2.26 -10.02 -6.47
CA TRP A 262 -1.33 -8.91 -6.72
C TRP A 262 -1.98 -7.70 -7.41
N LYS A 263 -3.09 -7.88 -8.15
CA LYS A 263 -3.87 -6.79 -8.76
C LYS A 263 -5.04 -6.30 -7.91
N LEU A 264 -5.30 -6.91 -6.77
CA LEU A 264 -6.36 -6.48 -5.87
C LEU A 264 -5.94 -5.22 -5.11
N ARG A 265 -6.81 -4.20 -5.12
CA ARG A 265 -6.56 -2.98 -4.35
C ARG A 265 -6.57 -3.28 -2.86
N PRO A 266 -5.52 -2.90 -2.10
CA PRO A 266 -5.48 -3.16 -0.68
C PRO A 266 -6.57 -2.38 0.08
N PHE A 267 -7.21 -3.04 1.04
CA PHE A 267 -8.08 -2.43 2.03
C PHE A 267 -7.42 -2.55 3.39
N ARG A 268 -7.00 -1.42 3.95
CA ARG A 268 -6.35 -1.36 5.26
C ARG A 268 -7.26 -0.67 6.27
N ALA A 269 -7.53 -1.33 7.39
CA ALA A 269 -8.40 -0.83 8.44
C ALA A 269 -7.70 -0.99 9.80
N PRO A 270 -6.72 -0.13 10.12
CA PRO A 270 -6.03 -0.18 11.40
C PRO A 270 -6.98 0.15 12.55
N HIS A 271 -6.83 -0.55 13.67
CA HIS A 271 -7.57 -0.27 14.88
C HIS A 271 -7.18 1.10 15.46
N HIS A 272 -8.09 1.81 16.11
CA HIS A 272 -7.83 3.15 16.66
C HIS A 272 -6.71 3.17 17.73
N SER A 273 -6.39 2.04 18.37
CA SER A 273 -5.27 1.90 19.30
C SER A 273 -3.91 1.69 18.62
N SER A 274 -3.84 1.72 17.29
CA SER A 274 -2.60 1.54 16.55
C SER A 274 -1.60 2.64 16.86
N SER A 275 -0.35 2.25 17.14
CA SER A 275 0.72 3.20 17.40
C SER A 275 1.12 3.98 16.15
N MET A 276 1.80 5.13 16.34
CA MET A 276 2.39 5.92 15.25
C MET A 276 3.30 5.05 14.35
N ALA A 277 4.10 4.17 14.94
CA ALA A 277 4.98 3.27 14.19
C ALA A 277 4.22 2.23 13.36
N ALA A 278 3.07 1.75 13.84
CA ALA A 278 2.23 0.84 13.09
C ALA A 278 1.58 1.54 11.89
N LEU A 279 1.15 2.80 12.05
CA LEU A 279 0.45 3.54 11.01
C LEU A 279 1.42 4.11 9.95
N VAL A 280 2.44 4.84 10.39
CA VAL A 280 3.41 5.53 9.50
C VAL A 280 4.51 4.58 9.05
N GLY A 281 4.85 3.63 9.87
CA GLY A 281 6.05 2.82 9.71
C GLY A 281 7.19 3.30 10.60
N GLY A 282 8.26 2.54 10.64
CA GLY A 282 9.42 2.85 11.48
C GLY A 282 10.25 1.63 11.80
N GLY A 283 10.95 1.69 12.92
CA GLY A 283 11.92 0.70 13.37
C GLY A 283 13.35 1.17 13.17
N THR A 284 14.32 0.41 13.67
CA THR A 284 15.74 0.65 13.41
C THR A 284 16.01 0.57 11.91
N ILE A 285 15.37 -0.38 11.29
CA ILE A 285 15.27 -0.56 9.85
C ILE A 285 13.88 -0.09 9.44
N PRO A 286 13.76 0.92 8.57
CA PRO A 286 12.48 1.46 8.19
C PRO A 286 11.60 0.42 7.49
N ARG A 287 10.46 0.10 8.10
CA ARG A 287 9.42 -0.78 7.53
C ARG A 287 8.18 0.03 7.17
N PRO A 288 7.45 -0.35 6.12
CA PRO A 288 6.21 0.32 5.77
C PRO A 288 5.15 0.12 6.87
N GLY A 289 4.41 1.19 7.16
CA GLY A 289 3.22 1.14 8.02
C GLY A 289 1.93 0.96 7.21
N GLU A 290 0.78 0.95 7.91
CA GLU A 290 -0.55 0.76 7.32
C GLU A 290 -0.87 1.77 6.21
N ILE A 291 -0.36 3.00 6.31
CA ILE A 291 -0.54 4.05 5.30
C ILE A 291 0.16 3.65 3.98
N SER A 292 1.40 3.15 4.05
CA SER A 292 2.12 2.69 2.86
C SER A 292 1.54 1.37 2.32
N LEU A 293 1.06 0.50 3.21
CA LEU A 293 0.39 -0.75 2.82
C LEU A 293 -0.98 -0.53 2.18
N ALA A 294 -1.58 0.67 2.35
CA ALA A 294 -2.80 1.09 1.66
C ALA A 294 -2.54 1.70 0.27
N HIS A 295 -1.28 1.75 -0.18
CA HIS A 295 -0.90 2.34 -1.46
C HIS A 295 -1.70 1.76 -2.62
N ASN A 296 -2.20 2.63 -3.53
CA ASN A 296 -3.11 2.33 -4.63
C ASN A 296 -4.44 1.67 -4.23
N GLY A 297 -4.78 1.73 -2.94
CA GLY A 297 -5.99 1.16 -2.37
C GLY A 297 -6.71 2.09 -1.41
N LEU A 298 -7.24 1.53 -0.34
CA LEU A 298 -8.08 2.21 0.64
C LEU A 298 -7.46 2.14 2.04
N LEU A 299 -7.41 3.30 2.70
CA LEU A 299 -7.19 3.39 4.14
C LEU A 299 -8.52 3.76 4.81
N PHE A 300 -9.06 2.84 5.61
CA PHE A 300 -10.29 3.06 6.37
C PHE A 300 -9.96 3.28 7.85
N LEU A 301 -10.42 4.40 8.39
CA LEU A 301 -10.28 4.74 9.81
C LEU A 301 -11.66 4.78 10.46
N ASP A 302 -11.98 3.73 11.21
CA ASP A 302 -13.21 3.70 12.01
C ASP A 302 -13.00 4.42 13.34
N GLU A 303 -14.06 5.00 13.88
CA GLU A 303 -14.03 5.74 15.14
C GLU A 303 -12.89 6.80 15.17
N MET A 304 -12.74 7.56 14.10
CA MET A 304 -11.63 8.50 13.94
C MET A 304 -11.29 9.35 15.17
N PRO A 305 -12.24 9.93 15.92
CA PRO A 305 -11.91 10.73 17.09
C PRO A 305 -11.26 9.95 18.25
N GLU A 306 -11.25 8.61 18.19
CA GLU A 306 -10.61 7.77 19.21
C GLU A 306 -9.11 7.54 18.94
N PHE A 307 -8.64 7.83 17.73
CA PHE A 307 -7.20 7.83 17.44
C PHE A 307 -6.48 8.96 18.19
N GLU A 308 -5.22 8.74 18.52
CA GLU A 308 -4.36 9.82 19.00
C GLU A 308 -4.24 10.92 17.94
N ARG A 309 -4.39 12.18 18.35
CA ARG A 309 -4.34 13.34 17.45
C ARG A 309 -3.06 13.38 16.61
N LYS A 310 -1.91 13.04 17.20
CA LYS A 310 -0.62 13.00 16.49
C LYS A 310 -0.61 11.99 15.36
N VAL A 311 -1.26 10.85 15.58
CA VAL A 311 -1.41 9.78 14.58
C VAL A 311 -2.26 10.27 13.39
N LEU A 312 -3.38 10.92 13.66
CA LEU A 312 -4.23 11.51 12.61
C LEU A 312 -3.53 12.64 11.85
N ASP A 313 -2.80 13.51 12.54
CA ASP A 313 -2.08 14.61 11.90
C ASP A 313 -0.94 14.12 10.99
N SER A 314 -0.39 12.92 11.22
CA SER A 314 0.62 12.31 10.34
C SER A 314 0.10 11.90 8.97
N LEU A 315 -1.23 11.78 8.79
CA LEU A 315 -1.86 11.51 7.49
C LEU A 315 -1.80 12.71 6.53
N ARG A 316 -1.56 13.92 7.03
CA ARG A 316 -1.63 15.13 6.22
C ARG A 316 -0.57 15.17 5.13
N GLU A 317 0.66 14.78 5.45
CA GLU A 317 1.77 14.74 4.50
C GLU A 317 1.51 13.73 3.36
N PRO A 318 1.23 12.44 3.63
CA PRO A 318 0.99 11.48 2.56
C PRO A 318 -0.26 11.76 1.71
N LEU A 319 -1.30 12.39 2.28
CA LEU A 319 -2.47 12.84 1.50
C LEU A 319 -2.16 13.99 0.53
N GLU A 320 -1.08 14.73 0.75
CA GLU A 320 -0.62 15.80 -0.16
C GLU A 320 0.46 15.32 -1.11
N SER A 321 1.50 14.67 -0.59
CA SER A 321 2.68 14.28 -1.35
C SER A 321 2.54 12.93 -2.06
N GLY A 322 1.65 12.05 -1.58
CA GLY A 322 1.54 10.66 -2.03
C GLY A 322 2.67 9.76 -1.55
N GLU A 323 3.49 10.20 -0.59
CA GLU A 323 4.60 9.44 -0.03
C GLU A 323 4.77 9.68 1.48
N ILE A 324 5.42 8.74 2.15
CA ILE A 324 5.88 8.87 3.54
C ILE A 324 7.41 8.86 3.55
N VAL A 325 8.00 9.79 4.29
CA VAL A 325 9.44 9.87 4.50
C VAL A 325 9.78 9.48 5.94
N ILE A 326 10.43 8.35 6.12
CA ILE A 326 10.93 7.89 7.43
C ILE A 326 12.39 8.30 7.54
N SER A 327 12.67 9.28 8.42
CA SER A 327 14.02 9.76 8.70
C SER A 327 14.60 9.06 9.94
N ARG A 328 15.80 8.50 9.84
CA ARG A 328 16.55 7.85 10.91
C ARG A 328 18.02 8.27 10.84
N ALA A 329 18.80 7.97 11.86
CA ALA A 329 20.22 8.30 11.90
C ALA A 329 21.02 7.71 10.73
N GLN A 330 20.58 6.56 10.20
CA GLN A 330 21.22 5.85 9.08
C GLN A 330 20.74 6.32 7.69
N GLY A 331 19.76 7.26 7.61
CA GLY A 331 19.28 7.78 6.34
C GLY A 331 17.78 8.06 6.29
N LYS A 332 17.33 8.46 5.11
CA LYS A 332 15.92 8.71 4.79
C LYS A 332 15.41 7.64 3.86
N THR A 333 14.34 6.96 4.24
CA THR A 333 13.65 5.97 3.40
C THR A 333 12.29 6.54 3.00
N ARG A 334 11.95 6.43 1.72
CA ARG A 334 10.67 6.85 1.17
C ARG A 334 9.82 5.64 0.85
N PHE A 335 8.54 5.70 1.20
CA PHE A 335 7.54 4.72 0.83
C PHE A 335 6.40 5.41 0.09
N PRO A 336 5.98 4.90 -1.07
CA PRO A 336 4.76 5.36 -1.73
C PRO A 336 3.55 5.21 -0.80
N ALA A 337 2.65 6.20 -0.84
CA ALA A 337 1.48 6.26 0.03
C ALA A 337 0.31 6.99 -0.65
N ARG A 338 0.02 6.65 -1.91
CA ARG A 338 -1.15 7.14 -2.65
C ARG A 338 -2.34 6.24 -2.32
N PHE A 339 -3.22 6.68 -1.48
CA PHE A 339 -4.40 5.92 -1.05
C PHE A 339 -5.63 6.81 -1.04
N GLN A 340 -6.81 6.21 -1.13
CA GLN A 340 -8.07 6.89 -0.88
C GLN A 340 -8.40 6.76 0.61
N LEU A 341 -8.66 7.89 1.28
CA LEU A 341 -9.01 7.91 2.69
C LEU A 341 -10.52 7.81 2.87
N VAL A 342 -10.95 6.83 3.66
CA VAL A 342 -12.32 6.74 4.15
C VAL A 342 -12.30 6.80 5.68
N GLY A 343 -13.06 7.73 6.23
CA GLY A 343 -13.22 7.87 7.67
C GLY A 343 -14.63 7.54 8.12
N ALA A 344 -14.78 7.06 9.34
CA ALA A 344 -16.06 6.95 9.99
C ALA A 344 -15.98 7.53 11.40
N LEU A 345 -17.03 8.20 11.82
CA LEU A 345 -17.14 8.71 13.18
C LEU A 345 -18.59 8.70 13.67
N ASN A 346 -18.73 8.65 14.96
CA ASN A 346 -19.99 8.92 15.62
C ASN A 346 -20.10 10.44 15.85
N PRO A 347 -21.29 11.04 15.67
CA PRO A 347 -21.42 12.50 15.77
C PRO A 347 -21.24 13.03 17.20
N SER A 348 -21.27 12.16 18.20
CA SER A 348 -21.00 12.48 19.60
C SER A 348 -20.36 11.29 20.33
N PRO A 349 -19.79 11.49 21.54
CA PRO A 349 -19.28 10.37 22.35
C PRO A 349 -20.35 9.33 22.72
N THR A 350 -21.63 9.74 22.77
CA THR A 350 -22.75 8.86 23.06
C THR A 350 -23.42 8.27 21.81
N GLY A 351 -22.92 8.63 20.63
CA GLY A 351 -23.41 8.15 19.34
C GLY A 351 -24.54 8.99 18.73
N TYR A 352 -25.23 9.81 19.51
CA TYR A 352 -26.38 10.61 19.06
C TYR A 352 -26.21 12.07 19.44
N TYR A 353 -26.57 13.01 18.57
CA TYR A 353 -26.50 14.44 18.83
C TYR A 353 -27.86 15.14 18.78
N GLU A 354 -28.89 14.45 18.28
CA GLU A 354 -30.27 14.92 18.21
C GLU A 354 -31.25 13.84 18.71
N GLY A 355 -32.45 14.26 19.07
CA GLY A 355 -33.55 13.40 19.51
C GLY A 355 -33.45 12.94 20.97
N SER A 356 -34.34 12.00 21.37
CA SER A 356 -34.46 11.50 22.75
C SER A 356 -33.25 10.74 23.28
N GLN A 357 -32.32 10.34 22.41
CA GLN A 357 -31.08 9.64 22.74
C GLN A 357 -29.88 10.59 22.86
N ALA A 358 -30.03 11.88 22.54
CA ALA A 358 -28.96 12.87 22.67
C ALA A 358 -28.72 13.16 24.17
N ARG A 359 -27.58 12.68 24.70
CA ARG A 359 -27.19 12.88 26.12
C ARG A 359 -26.00 13.84 26.27
N ALA A 360 -25.33 14.17 25.18
CA ALA A 360 -24.17 15.04 25.19
C ALA A 360 -24.58 16.49 24.93
N ASN A 361 -24.02 17.44 25.70
CA ASN A 361 -24.21 18.86 25.42
C ASN A 361 -23.35 19.31 24.21
N PRO A 362 -23.70 20.40 23.50
CA PRO A 362 -22.98 20.88 22.31
C PRO A 362 -21.50 21.11 22.57
N GLN A 363 -21.10 21.58 23.74
CA GLN A 363 -19.68 21.81 24.09
C GLN A 363 -18.89 20.50 24.18
N SER A 364 -19.48 19.43 24.74
CA SER A 364 -18.82 18.13 24.81
C SER A 364 -18.66 17.50 23.43
N ILE A 365 -19.66 17.69 22.56
CA ILE A 365 -19.61 17.23 21.17
C ILE A 365 -18.51 17.98 20.41
N LEU A 366 -18.45 19.30 20.52
CA LEU A 366 -17.39 20.10 19.90
C LEU A 366 -15.99 19.69 20.39
N ARG A 367 -15.83 19.46 21.70
CA ARG A 367 -14.56 18.97 22.26
C ARG A 367 -14.18 17.60 21.71
N TYR A 368 -15.14 16.70 21.56
CA TYR A 368 -14.94 15.39 20.95
C TYR A 368 -14.50 15.51 19.49
N LEU A 369 -15.21 16.30 18.68
CA LEU A 369 -14.89 16.52 17.27
C LEU A 369 -13.60 17.33 17.06
N SER A 370 -13.20 18.18 18.02
CA SER A 370 -11.94 18.96 17.96
C SER A 370 -10.67 18.11 18.04
N ARG A 371 -10.79 16.81 18.37
CA ARG A 371 -9.69 15.84 18.21
C ARG A 371 -9.27 15.72 16.74
N LEU A 372 -10.23 15.91 15.80
CA LEU A 372 -9.97 15.99 14.38
C LEU A 372 -9.51 17.41 14.04
N SER A 373 -8.28 17.57 13.57
CA SER A 373 -7.79 18.89 13.20
C SER A 373 -8.50 19.43 11.95
N GLY A 374 -8.76 20.73 11.89
CA GLY A 374 -9.34 21.37 10.71
C GLY A 374 -8.60 21.01 9.42
N PRO A 375 -7.24 21.09 9.39
CA PRO A 375 -6.47 20.67 8.23
C PRO A 375 -6.65 19.20 7.81
N LEU A 376 -6.95 18.27 8.72
CA LEU A 376 -7.27 16.89 8.36
C LEU A 376 -8.68 16.79 7.77
N LEU A 377 -9.67 17.43 8.40
CA LEU A 377 -11.05 17.51 7.86
C LEU A 377 -11.07 18.12 6.46
N ASP A 378 -10.17 19.07 6.23
CA ASP A 378 -9.94 19.64 4.92
C ASP A 378 -9.38 18.66 3.89
N ARG A 379 -9.04 17.44 4.19
CA ARG A 379 -8.63 16.39 3.22
C ARG A 379 -9.79 15.51 2.78
N PHE A 380 -10.95 15.62 3.43
CA PHE A 380 -12.16 14.92 2.97
C PHE A 380 -12.89 15.77 1.93
N ASP A 381 -13.10 15.20 0.74
CA ASP A 381 -13.86 15.84 -0.33
C ASP A 381 -15.35 15.78 -0.07
N MET A 382 -15.80 14.68 0.54
CA MET A 382 -17.20 14.38 0.81
C MET A 382 -17.39 13.99 2.28
N SER A 383 -18.47 14.44 2.88
CA SER A 383 -18.94 13.95 4.17
C SER A 383 -20.45 13.74 4.13
N ILE A 384 -20.90 12.58 4.60
CA ILE A 384 -22.31 12.19 4.53
C ILE A 384 -22.79 11.62 5.87
N GLU A 385 -24.04 11.88 6.21
CA GLU A 385 -24.70 11.28 7.35
C GLU A 385 -25.33 9.94 6.98
N ILE A 386 -25.05 8.91 7.79
CA ILE A 386 -25.60 7.56 7.66
C ILE A 386 -26.59 7.36 8.81
N PRO A 387 -27.88 7.58 8.57
CA PRO A 387 -28.90 7.47 9.61
C PRO A 387 -29.15 6.02 10.01
N ALA A 388 -29.71 5.82 11.19
CA ALA A 388 -30.24 4.53 11.58
C ALA A 388 -31.40 4.13 10.66
N LEU A 389 -31.49 2.83 10.34
CA LEU A 389 -32.58 2.33 9.51
C LEU A 389 -33.94 2.50 10.25
N PRO A 390 -35.00 2.90 9.54
CA PRO A 390 -36.35 2.95 10.11
C PRO A 390 -36.77 1.59 10.66
N LYS A 391 -37.58 1.60 11.70
CA LYS A 391 -38.15 0.36 12.26
C LYS A 391 -38.92 -0.42 11.18
N GLY A 392 -38.71 -1.73 11.12
CA GLY A 392 -39.39 -2.61 10.17
C GLY A 392 -38.67 -2.76 8.81
N THR A 393 -37.67 -1.93 8.47
CA THR A 393 -36.97 -2.04 7.20
C THR A 393 -36.30 -3.41 7.01
N LEU A 394 -35.70 -3.98 8.05
CA LEU A 394 -35.08 -5.29 8.00
C LEU A 394 -36.12 -6.41 7.92
N ALA A 395 -37.22 -6.30 8.68
CA ALA A 395 -38.29 -7.31 8.71
C ALA A 395 -39.03 -7.41 7.37
N ASN A 396 -39.19 -6.30 6.65
CA ASN A 396 -39.88 -6.24 5.37
C ASN A 396 -38.98 -6.53 4.15
N GLY A 397 -37.77 -7.03 4.38
CA GLY A 397 -36.82 -7.36 3.30
C GLY A 397 -36.20 -6.17 2.58
N GLY A 398 -36.40 -4.96 3.03
CA GLY A 398 -35.88 -3.64 2.62
C GLY A 398 -35.30 -3.54 1.19
N ASP A 399 -35.21 -2.37 0.65
CA ASP A 399 -34.60 -2.16 -0.68
C ASP A 399 -33.10 -2.48 -0.65
N ARG A 400 -32.71 -3.52 -1.39
CA ARG A 400 -31.31 -3.94 -1.52
C ARG A 400 -30.53 -3.08 -2.53
N GLY A 401 -31.24 -2.38 -3.43
CA GLY A 401 -30.62 -1.55 -4.47
C GLY A 401 -29.90 -2.35 -5.54
N GLU A 402 -28.93 -1.71 -6.17
CA GLU A 402 -28.21 -2.27 -7.31
C GLU A 402 -27.03 -3.17 -6.88
N SER A 403 -26.63 -4.09 -7.78
CA SER A 403 -25.46 -4.96 -7.55
C SER A 403 -24.15 -4.19 -7.68
N THR A 404 -23.11 -4.67 -7.00
CA THR A 404 -21.73 -4.17 -7.15
C THR A 404 -21.30 -4.10 -8.61
N ALA A 405 -21.65 -5.12 -9.43
CA ALA A 405 -21.27 -5.17 -10.83
C ALA A 405 -21.87 -4.02 -11.65
N ALA A 406 -23.16 -3.71 -11.45
CA ALA A 406 -23.83 -2.61 -12.14
C ALA A 406 -23.22 -1.24 -11.80
N VAL A 407 -22.97 -0.99 -10.51
CA VAL A 407 -22.36 0.26 -10.03
C VAL A 407 -20.90 0.36 -10.52
N ARG A 408 -20.12 -0.71 -10.45
CA ARG A 408 -18.73 -0.78 -10.95
C ARG A 408 -18.66 -0.40 -12.42
N GLN A 409 -19.56 -0.88 -13.25
CA GLN A 409 -19.60 -0.55 -14.67
C GLN A 409 -19.75 0.95 -14.91
N ARG A 410 -20.65 1.62 -14.17
CA ARG A 410 -20.81 3.09 -14.26
C ARG A 410 -19.58 3.85 -13.77
N VAL A 411 -18.99 3.38 -12.67
CA VAL A 411 -17.74 3.92 -12.13
C VAL A 411 -16.62 3.83 -13.16
N TRP A 412 -16.49 2.69 -13.84
CA TRP A 412 -15.48 2.49 -14.86
C TRP A 412 -15.66 3.46 -16.03
N VAL A 413 -16.87 3.53 -16.61
CA VAL A 413 -17.17 4.45 -17.73
C VAL A 413 -16.90 5.91 -17.34
N ALA A 414 -17.25 6.32 -16.11
CA ALA A 414 -16.94 7.67 -15.63
C ALA A 414 -15.44 7.92 -15.51
N ARG A 415 -14.67 6.94 -15.01
CA ARG A 415 -13.19 7.05 -14.94
C ARG A 415 -12.54 7.13 -16.31
N GLU A 416 -13.00 6.36 -17.29
CA GLU A 416 -12.49 6.46 -18.67
C GLU A 416 -12.69 7.87 -19.24
N ARG A 417 -13.86 8.49 -18.99
CA ARG A 417 -14.12 9.90 -19.38
C ARG A 417 -13.15 10.87 -18.72
N MET A 418 -12.88 10.69 -17.42
CA MET A 418 -11.93 11.53 -16.69
C MET A 418 -10.50 11.39 -17.23
N LEU A 419 -10.05 10.15 -17.42
CA LEU A 419 -8.72 9.85 -17.96
C LEU A 419 -8.54 10.36 -19.38
N ALA A 420 -9.54 10.19 -20.24
CA ALA A 420 -9.53 10.73 -21.61
C ALA A 420 -9.47 12.26 -21.63
N ARG A 421 -10.11 12.94 -20.67
CA ARG A 421 -10.16 14.41 -20.57
C ARG A 421 -8.86 15.02 -20.02
N SER A 422 -8.29 14.45 -18.97
CA SER A 422 -7.22 15.08 -18.20
C SER A 422 -6.05 14.16 -17.81
N GLY A 423 -6.11 12.87 -18.18
CA GLY A 423 -5.13 11.87 -17.76
C GLY A 423 -5.21 11.49 -16.27
N LYS A 424 -6.20 12.01 -15.52
CA LYS A 424 -6.34 11.78 -14.07
C LYS A 424 -7.81 11.73 -13.66
N VAL A 425 -8.06 11.12 -12.49
CA VAL A 425 -9.36 11.18 -11.81
C VAL A 425 -9.58 12.56 -11.19
N ASN A 426 -10.83 12.97 -11.03
CA ASN A 426 -11.17 14.36 -10.69
C ASN A 426 -10.64 14.82 -9.32
N ALA A 427 -10.53 13.94 -8.32
CA ALA A 427 -9.96 14.32 -7.03
C ALA A 427 -8.52 14.83 -7.12
N LEU A 428 -7.75 14.35 -8.11
CA LEU A 428 -6.34 14.70 -8.31
C LEU A 428 -6.12 15.96 -9.15
N LEU A 429 -7.18 16.61 -9.66
CA LEU A 429 -7.07 17.86 -10.42
C LEU A 429 -6.52 18.98 -9.54
N GLN A 430 -5.54 19.72 -10.06
CA GLN A 430 -4.98 20.91 -9.43
C GLN A 430 -5.79 22.17 -9.77
N SER A 431 -5.57 23.28 -9.08
CA SER A 431 -6.37 24.51 -9.24
C SER A 431 -6.47 24.99 -10.70
N ARG A 432 -5.37 25.01 -11.45
CA ARG A 432 -5.37 25.39 -12.88
C ARG A 432 -6.14 24.40 -13.75
N GLU A 433 -6.07 23.12 -13.42
CA GLU A 433 -6.78 22.06 -14.14
C GLU A 433 -8.29 22.11 -13.85
N ILE A 434 -8.70 22.54 -12.65
CA ILE A 434 -10.12 22.77 -12.33
C ILE A 434 -10.69 23.87 -13.19
N GLU A 435 -9.98 24.98 -13.36
CA GLU A 435 -10.40 26.07 -14.25
C GLU A 435 -10.55 25.60 -15.70
N GLN A 436 -9.64 24.75 -16.17
CA GLN A 436 -9.61 24.23 -17.54
C GLN A 436 -10.68 23.16 -17.80
N TYR A 437 -10.82 22.18 -16.90
CA TYR A 437 -11.63 20.97 -17.14
C TYR A 437 -12.98 20.97 -16.44
N CYS A 438 -13.23 21.95 -15.56
CA CYS A 438 -14.46 22.08 -14.79
C CYS A 438 -15.06 23.48 -14.90
N PRO A 439 -15.17 24.08 -16.11
CA PRO A 439 -15.73 25.43 -16.25
C PRO A 439 -17.19 25.44 -15.81
N LEU A 440 -17.57 26.51 -15.11
CA LEU A 440 -18.94 26.77 -14.68
C LEU A 440 -19.54 27.92 -15.49
N LEU A 441 -20.84 27.83 -15.78
CA LEU A 441 -21.59 28.99 -16.23
C LEU A 441 -21.65 30.06 -15.12
N LYS A 442 -21.66 31.34 -15.47
CA LYS A 442 -21.65 32.44 -14.53
C LYS A 442 -22.74 32.32 -13.45
N ALA A 443 -23.97 31.98 -13.85
CA ALA A 443 -25.10 31.78 -12.95
C ALA A 443 -24.89 30.60 -11.96
N ASP A 444 -24.16 29.57 -12.34
CA ASP A 444 -23.86 28.41 -11.49
C ASP A 444 -22.68 28.70 -10.55
N ALA A 445 -21.71 29.49 -11.01
CA ALA A 445 -20.62 30.01 -10.16
C ALA A 445 -21.19 30.93 -9.05
N GLU A 446 -22.07 31.86 -9.39
CA GLU A 446 -22.77 32.74 -8.43
C GLU A 446 -23.64 31.96 -7.44
N PHE A 447 -24.34 30.91 -7.92
CA PHE A 447 -25.09 30.00 -7.05
C PHE A 447 -24.18 29.31 -6.05
N LEU A 448 -23.04 28.75 -6.49
CA LEU A 448 -22.10 28.06 -5.63
C LEU A 448 -21.48 29.03 -4.62
N GLU A 449 -21.06 30.21 -5.03
CA GLU A 449 -20.52 31.27 -4.14
C GLU A 449 -21.53 31.67 -3.05
N SER A 450 -22.79 31.87 -3.43
CA SER A 450 -23.87 32.19 -2.50
C SER A 450 -24.10 31.03 -1.47
N ALA A 451 -23.99 29.78 -1.92
CA ALA A 451 -24.10 28.61 -1.05
C ALA A 451 -22.93 28.51 -0.06
N LEU A 452 -21.71 28.79 -0.54
CA LEU A 452 -20.50 28.83 0.32
C LEU A 452 -20.63 29.87 1.42
N HIS A 453 -21.05 31.07 1.07
CA HIS A 453 -21.29 32.16 2.03
C HIS A 453 -22.31 31.76 3.10
N ARG A 454 -23.44 31.18 2.68
CA ARG A 454 -24.47 30.71 3.60
C ARG A 454 -23.98 29.60 4.53
N LEU A 455 -23.14 28.70 4.04
CA LEU A 455 -22.58 27.58 4.81
C LEU A 455 -21.34 27.96 5.59
N GLY A 456 -20.71 29.10 5.33
CA GLY A 456 -19.46 29.54 5.95
C GLY A 456 -18.26 28.69 5.50
N LEU A 457 -18.27 28.22 4.25
CA LEU A 457 -17.23 27.34 3.71
C LEU A 457 -16.05 28.13 3.13
N SER A 458 -14.86 27.50 3.13
CA SER A 458 -13.62 28.07 2.62
C SER A 458 -13.50 27.98 1.08
N ILE A 459 -12.55 28.74 0.49
CA ILE A 459 -12.19 28.63 -0.94
C ILE A 459 -11.72 27.21 -1.27
N ARG A 460 -11.08 26.50 -0.36
CA ARG A 460 -10.69 25.10 -0.55
C ARG A 460 -11.93 24.20 -0.72
N ALA A 461 -12.99 24.46 0.03
CA ALA A 461 -14.25 23.75 -0.12
C ALA A 461 -14.89 24.00 -1.49
N TYR A 462 -14.76 25.23 -2.05
CA TYR A 462 -15.19 25.56 -3.41
C TYR A 462 -14.62 24.60 -4.45
N HIS A 463 -13.29 24.47 -4.50
CA HIS A 463 -12.64 23.57 -5.46
C HIS A 463 -13.05 22.11 -5.29
N ARG A 464 -13.24 21.63 -4.04
CA ARG A 464 -13.68 20.26 -3.80
C ARG A 464 -15.09 20.01 -4.28
N ILE A 465 -16.01 20.93 -4.01
CA ILE A 465 -17.39 20.82 -4.48
C ILE A 465 -17.42 20.75 -6.01
N ILE A 466 -16.61 21.56 -6.70
CA ILE A 466 -16.51 21.51 -8.17
C ILE A 466 -15.97 20.14 -8.64
N LYS A 467 -14.94 19.58 -8.01
CA LYS A 467 -14.40 18.27 -8.36
C LYS A 467 -15.45 17.16 -8.18
N VAL A 468 -16.20 17.20 -7.09
CA VAL A 468 -17.30 16.27 -6.82
C VAL A 468 -18.42 16.46 -7.84
N ALA A 469 -18.85 17.70 -8.13
CA ALA A 469 -19.85 18.01 -9.13
C ALA A 469 -19.44 17.54 -10.53
N ARG A 470 -18.14 17.69 -10.90
CA ARG A 470 -17.61 17.15 -12.15
C ARG A 470 -17.72 15.63 -12.21
N THR A 471 -17.44 14.95 -11.10
CA THR A 471 -17.57 13.49 -10.99
C THR A 471 -19.02 13.04 -11.15
N ILE A 472 -19.97 13.77 -10.57
CA ILE A 472 -21.39 13.50 -10.71
C ILE A 472 -21.82 13.65 -12.17
N ALA A 473 -21.38 14.73 -12.85
CA ALA A 473 -21.67 14.95 -14.26
C ALA A 473 -21.03 13.87 -15.16
N ASP A 474 -19.79 13.41 -14.85
CA ASP A 474 -19.16 12.32 -15.57
C ASP A 474 -19.91 10.98 -15.42
N LEU A 475 -20.46 10.69 -14.23
CA LEU A 475 -21.32 9.53 -13.98
C LEU A 475 -22.63 9.58 -14.78
N GLN A 476 -23.19 10.77 -14.96
CA GLN A 476 -24.41 11.00 -15.75
C GLN A 476 -24.12 11.10 -17.26
N GLY A 477 -22.86 11.19 -17.68
CA GLY A 477 -22.47 11.34 -19.07
C GLY A 477 -22.54 12.76 -19.61
N GLU A 478 -22.67 13.74 -18.72
CA GLU A 478 -22.83 15.13 -19.09
C GLU A 478 -21.47 15.82 -19.35
N ALA A 479 -21.37 16.56 -20.43
CA ALA A 479 -20.14 17.25 -20.82
C ALA A 479 -19.83 18.45 -19.90
N GLN A 480 -20.87 19.12 -19.38
CA GLN A 480 -20.75 20.31 -18.54
C GLN A 480 -21.32 20.09 -17.14
N ILE A 481 -20.75 20.79 -16.17
CA ILE A 481 -21.31 20.86 -14.82
C ILE A 481 -22.52 21.78 -14.86
N ALA A 482 -23.67 21.30 -14.38
CA ALA A 482 -24.90 22.08 -14.26
C ALA A 482 -25.32 22.19 -12.79
N ARG A 483 -26.29 23.07 -12.52
CA ARG A 483 -26.80 23.35 -11.16
C ARG A 483 -27.21 22.09 -10.37
N PRO A 484 -27.88 21.08 -10.93
CA PRO A 484 -28.19 19.84 -10.20
C PRO A 484 -26.94 19.13 -9.66
N HIS A 485 -25.85 19.08 -10.44
CA HIS A 485 -24.59 18.46 -10.02
C HIS A 485 -23.96 19.21 -8.82
N LEU A 486 -23.99 20.54 -8.84
CA LEU A 486 -23.52 21.38 -7.73
C LEU A 486 -24.40 21.21 -6.48
N ALA A 487 -25.72 21.11 -6.66
CA ALA A 487 -26.66 20.91 -5.56
C ALA A 487 -26.46 19.54 -4.90
N GLU A 488 -26.26 18.46 -5.70
CA GLU A 488 -25.92 17.14 -5.15
C GLU A 488 -24.57 17.17 -4.43
N ALA A 489 -23.53 17.79 -5.01
CA ALA A 489 -22.19 17.91 -4.40
C ALA A 489 -22.23 18.68 -3.07
N LEU A 490 -23.03 19.74 -2.97
CA LEU A 490 -23.27 20.47 -1.71
C LEU A 490 -23.95 19.59 -0.64
N GLY A 491 -24.72 18.58 -1.05
CA GLY A 491 -25.30 17.58 -0.17
C GLY A 491 -24.25 16.80 0.63
N TYR A 492 -23.07 16.59 0.08
CA TYR A 492 -21.95 15.85 0.71
C TYR A 492 -21.06 16.73 1.61
N ARG A 493 -21.67 17.67 2.35
CA ARG A 493 -20.98 18.54 3.32
C ARG A 493 -21.58 18.40 4.72
N ALA A 494 -21.91 17.18 5.13
CA ALA A 494 -22.56 16.90 6.41
C ALA A 494 -21.73 17.35 7.61
N MET A 495 -20.40 17.15 7.59
CA MET A 495 -19.50 17.55 8.68
C MET A 495 -19.48 19.07 8.88
N ASP A 496 -19.42 19.84 7.79
CA ASP A 496 -19.43 21.29 7.85
C ASP A 496 -20.76 21.81 8.43
N ARG A 497 -21.89 21.22 8.02
CA ARG A 497 -23.22 21.57 8.56
C ARG A 497 -23.30 21.28 10.05
N LEU A 498 -22.83 20.11 10.49
CA LEU A 498 -22.82 19.73 11.91
C LEU A 498 -21.99 20.71 12.74
N LEU A 499 -20.77 21.01 12.33
CA LEU A 499 -19.90 21.96 13.05
C LEU A 499 -20.53 23.36 13.16
N LYS A 500 -21.13 23.86 12.08
CA LYS A 500 -21.81 25.15 12.07
C LYS A 500 -23.03 25.16 13.03
N GLN A 501 -23.84 24.11 13.00
CA GLN A 501 -25.02 23.98 13.86
C GLN A 501 -24.62 23.96 15.35
N LEU A 502 -23.60 23.17 15.71
CA LEU A 502 -23.09 23.11 17.08
C LEU A 502 -22.47 24.43 17.55
N SER A 503 -21.78 25.15 16.65
CA SER A 503 -21.22 26.47 16.96
C SER A 503 -22.31 27.52 17.21
N ALA A 504 -23.41 27.46 16.45
CA ALA A 504 -24.56 28.38 16.64
C ALA A 504 -25.35 28.11 17.92
N GLN A 505 -25.33 26.87 18.42
CA GLN A 505 -25.99 26.51 19.71
C GLN A 505 -25.16 26.88 20.95
N ASN A 506 -23.90 27.27 20.77
CA ASN A 506 -22.99 27.68 21.84
C ASN A 506 -22.94 29.21 22.07
N VAL A 507 -23.60 29.98 21.23
CA VAL A 507 -23.79 31.45 21.36
C VAL A 507 -25.16 31.71 21.98
#